data_4f8a723b627e282087b25de44bfd7d42
#
_entry.id   4f8a723b627e282087b25de44bfd7d42
#
_cell.length_a   1.000
_cell.length_b   1.000
_cell.length_c   1.000
_cell.angle_alpha   90.00
_cell.angle_beta   90.00
_cell.angle_gamma   90.00
#
_symmetry.space_group_name_H-M   'P 1'
#
loop_
_entity.id
_entity.type
_entity.pdbx_description
1 polymer ?
#
loop_
_entity_poly.entity_id
_entity_poly.type
_entity_poly.pdbx_seq_one_letter_code
_entity_poly.pdbx_strand_id
1 'polypeptide(L)'
;MNLQERDKKVIWHPYTQMKGALPQLPIVSGEGVYLIDEQGKKYIDAVSSWWVNIHGHANPRIAAQVSAQLVKLEHVIFAGFTHEPAVLLAEQLLPLLPGKQEKVFYSDNGSTAVEVALKMCFQYWNNKGDAKRKKVLAFKDAYHGDTFGAMSVSGRSIFTNPFNELLFDVEFIDLPNKENITQLVAQIEQLKGEIACFIFEPLILGAGGMQMYEASYLDKLIEACQENEILCIADEVMTGFGRTGTYFACEQLKTNPDLFCLSKGLTGGTMPLGLTTCNNKIFEAFLSDDKLKTLYHGHSFTANPVACAASLASLAILLETETLASIKRVEAQHALFKAKIENHPKVKTIRQTGTIIAIEWKTDEATSYLSSLRDNLYLYFLNKGIVLRPLGNIVYILPPYIITNEELAYIYSTICQALDDI
;
A
#
# COMPACT_ATOMS: atom_id res chain seq x y z
N MET A 1 11.29 12.40 -33.83
CA MET A 1 10.80 12.58 -32.44
C MET A 1 11.15 11.33 -31.65
N ASN A 2 11.87 11.51 -30.53
CA ASN A 2 12.17 10.43 -29.59
C ASN A 2 10.93 10.10 -28.74
N LEU A 3 11.02 9.07 -27.87
CA LEU A 3 9.88 8.61 -27.05
C LEU A 3 9.37 9.73 -26.11
N GLN A 4 10.27 10.49 -25.48
CA GLN A 4 9.92 11.61 -24.58
C GLN A 4 9.15 12.72 -25.28
N GLU A 5 9.56 13.09 -26.50
CA GLU A 5 8.86 14.11 -27.31
C GLU A 5 7.46 13.66 -27.72
N ARG A 6 7.30 12.36 -27.99
CA ARG A 6 6.00 11.76 -28.34
C ARG A 6 5.10 11.70 -27.13
N ASP A 7 5.62 11.25 -25.99
CA ASP A 7 4.94 11.17 -24.70
C ASP A 7 4.35 12.52 -24.29
N LYS A 8 5.20 13.56 -24.26
CA LYS A 8 4.80 14.93 -23.89
C LYS A 8 3.60 15.48 -24.69
N LYS A 9 3.36 14.97 -25.88
CA LYS A 9 2.26 15.44 -26.75
C LYS A 9 0.91 14.84 -26.41
N VAL A 10 0.89 13.63 -25.82
CA VAL A 10 -0.35 12.84 -25.73
C VAL A 10 -0.63 12.24 -24.35
N ILE A 11 0.36 12.26 -23.43
CA ILE A 11 0.21 11.65 -22.09
C ILE A 11 0.13 12.73 -21.01
N TRP A 12 -0.85 12.58 -20.12
CA TRP A 12 -0.95 13.32 -18.88
C TRP A 12 -0.53 12.42 -17.72
N HIS A 13 0.65 12.71 -17.16
CA HIS A 13 1.23 11.89 -16.08
C HIS A 13 0.59 12.17 -14.72
N PRO A 14 0.37 11.10 -13.89
CA PRO A 14 -0.16 11.26 -12.54
C PRO A 14 0.82 12.06 -11.65
N TYR A 15 0.28 12.83 -10.71
CA TYR A 15 1.04 13.63 -9.72
C TYR A 15 2.11 14.56 -10.35
N THR A 16 1.89 15.01 -11.57
CA THR A 16 2.88 15.78 -12.34
C THR A 16 2.28 17.09 -12.80
N GLN A 17 2.90 18.24 -12.40
CA GLN A 17 2.64 19.52 -13.05
C GLN A 17 3.31 19.49 -14.42
N MET A 18 2.53 19.31 -15.48
CA MET A 18 3.05 19.13 -16.84
C MET A 18 3.81 20.34 -17.39
N LYS A 19 3.46 21.56 -16.93
CA LYS A 19 4.20 22.78 -17.26
C LYS A 19 5.51 22.80 -16.48
N GLY A 20 6.63 22.61 -17.17
CA GLY A 20 7.95 22.59 -16.54
C GLY A 20 8.34 21.24 -15.91
N ALA A 21 7.57 20.18 -16.15
CA ALA A 21 7.94 18.85 -15.71
C ALA A 21 9.32 18.42 -16.27
N LEU A 22 10.08 17.70 -15.43
CA LEU A 22 11.30 17.03 -15.89
C LEU A 22 10.96 16.05 -17.02
N PRO A 23 11.86 15.84 -17.99
CA PRO A 23 11.67 14.83 -19.03
C PRO A 23 11.41 13.45 -18.41
N GLN A 24 10.38 12.76 -18.89
CA GLN A 24 10.05 11.41 -18.42
C GLN A 24 11.16 10.42 -18.81
N LEU A 25 11.51 9.49 -17.91
CA LEU A 25 12.54 8.49 -18.19
C LEU A 25 11.98 7.42 -19.16
N PRO A 26 12.56 7.25 -20.37
CA PRO A 26 12.01 6.35 -21.39
C PRO A 26 12.44 4.90 -21.12
N ILE A 27 11.74 4.20 -20.24
CA ILE A 27 12.01 2.81 -19.90
C ILE A 27 11.47 1.88 -20.99
N VAL A 28 12.29 0.96 -21.47
CA VAL A 28 11.96 -0.01 -22.53
C VAL A 28 11.95 -1.46 -22.05
N SER A 29 12.61 -1.76 -20.94
CA SER A 29 12.62 -3.10 -20.36
C SER A 29 12.98 -3.08 -18.87
N GLY A 30 12.79 -4.21 -18.20
CA GLY A 30 13.23 -4.44 -16.84
C GLY A 30 13.80 -5.84 -16.66
N GLU A 31 14.75 -6.00 -15.74
CA GLU A 31 15.38 -7.27 -15.42
C GLU A 31 15.82 -7.28 -13.96
N GLY A 32 15.32 -8.20 -13.16
CA GLY A 32 15.67 -8.25 -11.75
C GLY A 32 15.25 -6.94 -11.02
N VAL A 33 16.18 -6.25 -10.41
CA VAL A 33 15.92 -4.95 -9.76
C VAL A 33 16.12 -3.76 -10.70
N TYR A 34 16.47 -4.01 -11.98
CA TYR A 34 16.85 -2.95 -12.90
C TYR A 34 15.72 -2.57 -13.85
N LEU A 35 15.53 -1.25 -14.02
CA LEU A 35 14.84 -0.64 -15.15
C LEU A 35 15.88 -0.24 -16.20
N ILE A 36 15.57 -0.39 -17.47
CA ILE A 36 16.52 -0.15 -18.59
C ILE A 36 15.89 0.85 -19.54
N ASP A 37 16.59 1.95 -19.82
CA ASP A 37 16.13 2.96 -20.76
C ASP A 37 16.48 2.65 -22.23
N GLU A 38 16.01 3.49 -23.15
CA GLU A 38 16.22 3.32 -24.59
C GLU A 38 17.71 3.43 -25.03
N GLN A 39 18.60 3.93 -24.15
CA GLN A 39 20.06 3.95 -24.39
C GLN A 39 20.77 2.74 -23.77
N GLY A 40 20.02 1.84 -23.09
CA GLY A 40 20.57 0.68 -22.40
C GLY A 40 21.15 0.99 -21.01
N LYS A 41 20.97 2.21 -20.50
CA LYS A 41 21.37 2.55 -19.12
C LYS A 41 20.46 1.86 -18.14
N LYS A 42 21.06 1.21 -17.13
CA LYS A 42 20.39 0.51 -16.05
C LYS A 42 20.20 1.42 -14.83
N TYR A 43 19.04 1.30 -14.20
CA TYR A 43 18.67 2.00 -12.99
C TYR A 43 18.17 1.01 -11.96
N ILE A 44 18.73 1.00 -10.76
CA ILE A 44 18.21 0.19 -9.64
C ILE A 44 16.87 0.78 -9.18
N ASP A 45 15.81 -0.01 -9.25
CA ASP A 45 14.48 0.35 -8.74
C ASP A 45 14.42 0.15 -7.22
N ALA A 46 14.86 1.15 -6.48
CA ALA A 46 14.94 1.08 -5.03
C ALA A 46 13.60 1.31 -4.30
N VAL A 47 12.50 1.53 -5.05
CA VAL A 47 11.15 1.77 -4.52
C VAL A 47 10.10 0.83 -5.12
N SER A 48 10.54 -0.27 -5.77
CA SER A 48 9.65 -1.28 -6.37
C SER A 48 8.61 -0.66 -7.31
N SER A 49 9.04 0.24 -8.19
CA SER A 49 8.27 1.10 -9.10
C SER A 49 7.35 2.06 -8.33
N TRP A 50 6.24 1.63 -7.81
CA TRP A 50 5.44 2.37 -6.82
C TRP A 50 4.93 1.40 -5.75
N TRP A 51 5.90 0.75 -5.08
CA TRP A 51 5.67 -0.20 -3.98
C TRP A 51 5.03 -1.52 -4.42
N VAL A 52 4.92 -1.77 -5.74
CA VAL A 52 4.17 -2.91 -6.31
C VAL A 52 5.04 -4.12 -6.60
N ASN A 53 6.28 -3.90 -7.10
CA ASN A 53 7.16 -4.97 -7.55
C ASN A 53 7.93 -5.59 -6.40
N ILE A 54 7.54 -6.79 -5.96
CA ILE A 54 8.19 -7.49 -4.84
C ILE A 54 9.17 -8.59 -5.29
N HIS A 55 9.02 -9.09 -6.53
CA HIS A 55 9.79 -10.24 -7.06
C HIS A 55 10.81 -9.87 -8.14
N GLY A 56 10.99 -8.56 -8.39
CA GLY A 56 11.80 -8.08 -9.52
C GLY A 56 11.04 -7.99 -10.83
N HIS A 57 11.60 -7.20 -11.76
CA HIS A 57 11.03 -6.96 -13.08
C HIS A 57 11.17 -8.19 -13.97
N ALA A 58 10.20 -8.34 -14.88
CA ALA A 58 10.15 -9.41 -15.88
C ALA A 58 10.30 -10.82 -15.29
N ASN A 59 9.69 -11.07 -14.12
CA ASN A 59 9.79 -12.38 -13.46
C ASN A 59 9.23 -13.47 -14.39
N PRO A 60 10.07 -14.48 -14.82
CA PRO A 60 9.66 -15.45 -15.82
C PRO A 60 8.55 -16.39 -15.34
N ARG A 61 8.46 -16.66 -14.05
CA ARG A 61 7.42 -17.54 -13.48
C ARG A 61 6.05 -16.88 -13.52
N ILE A 62 5.97 -15.58 -13.18
CA ILE A 62 4.72 -14.82 -13.29
C ILE A 62 4.33 -14.66 -14.76
N ALA A 63 5.28 -14.30 -15.62
CA ALA A 63 5.05 -14.16 -17.07
C ALA A 63 4.50 -15.44 -17.70
N ALA A 64 5.03 -16.61 -17.34
CA ALA A 64 4.57 -17.91 -17.82
C ALA A 64 3.13 -18.20 -17.40
N GLN A 65 2.76 -17.97 -16.14
CA GLN A 65 1.40 -18.18 -15.64
C GLN A 65 0.38 -17.23 -16.26
N VAL A 66 0.74 -15.95 -16.43
CA VAL A 66 -0.07 -14.97 -17.14
C VAL A 66 -0.31 -15.38 -18.58
N SER A 67 0.75 -15.80 -19.30
CA SER A 67 0.64 -16.25 -20.70
C SER A 67 -0.21 -17.49 -20.84
N ALA A 68 -0.05 -18.48 -19.97
CA ALA A 68 -0.87 -19.70 -19.96
C ALA A 68 -2.34 -19.40 -19.72
N GLN A 69 -2.65 -18.50 -18.78
CA GLN A 69 -4.03 -18.10 -18.48
C GLN A 69 -4.67 -17.31 -19.63
N LEU A 70 -3.91 -16.43 -20.29
CA LEU A 70 -4.40 -15.66 -21.46
C LEU A 70 -4.86 -16.56 -22.59
N VAL A 71 -4.16 -17.68 -22.83
CA VAL A 71 -4.54 -18.67 -23.86
C VAL A 71 -5.77 -19.48 -23.43
N LYS A 72 -5.97 -19.69 -22.12
CA LYS A 72 -7.10 -20.48 -21.58
C LYS A 72 -8.39 -19.66 -21.48
N LEU A 73 -8.31 -18.48 -20.86
CA LEU A 73 -9.46 -17.58 -20.63
C LEU A 73 -8.93 -16.21 -20.15
N GLU A 74 -9.09 -15.19 -20.98
CA GLU A 74 -8.67 -13.81 -20.68
C GLU A 74 -9.62 -13.10 -19.69
N HIS A 75 -10.92 -13.34 -19.86
CA HIS A 75 -11.96 -12.76 -19.00
C HIS A 75 -13.29 -13.47 -19.15
N VAL A 76 -14.09 -13.41 -18.08
CA VAL A 76 -15.51 -13.77 -18.04
C VAL A 76 -16.21 -12.93 -16.98
N ILE A 77 -17.48 -12.56 -17.20
CA ILE A 77 -18.30 -11.89 -16.19
C ILE A 77 -18.32 -12.72 -14.89
N PHE A 78 -18.10 -12.10 -13.73
CA PHE A 78 -18.03 -12.82 -12.44
C PHE A 78 -19.36 -12.85 -11.69
N ALA A 79 -20.37 -12.08 -12.11
CA ALA A 79 -21.72 -12.12 -11.57
C ALA A 79 -22.49 -13.34 -12.14
N GLY A 80 -22.65 -14.38 -11.35
CA GLY A 80 -23.29 -15.64 -11.73
C GLY A 80 -22.37 -16.66 -12.42
N PHE A 81 -21.09 -16.33 -12.59
CA PHE A 81 -20.03 -17.21 -13.12
C PHE A 81 -18.89 -17.33 -12.12
N THR A 82 -18.08 -18.35 -12.27
CA THR A 82 -16.86 -18.56 -11.49
C THR A 82 -15.77 -19.16 -12.37
N HIS A 83 -14.52 -19.07 -11.92
CA HIS A 83 -13.37 -19.69 -12.56
C HIS A 83 -12.30 -20.07 -11.54
N GLU A 84 -11.55 -21.11 -11.87
CA GLU A 84 -10.57 -21.72 -10.99
C GLU A 84 -9.52 -20.75 -10.41
N PRO A 85 -8.87 -19.82 -11.18
CA PRO A 85 -7.88 -18.91 -10.62
C PRO A 85 -8.41 -18.02 -9.48
N ALA A 86 -9.67 -17.56 -9.54
CA ALA A 86 -10.24 -16.76 -8.46
C ALA A 86 -10.50 -17.60 -7.20
N VAL A 87 -11.02 -18.82 -7.37
CA VAL A 87 -11.27 -19.73 -6.24
C VAL A 87 -9.97 -20.12 -5.56
N LEU A 88 -8.98 -20.58 -6.33
CA LEU A 88 -7.67 -20.97 -5.80
C LEU A 88 -6.96 -19.82 -5.09
N LEU A 89 -7.01 -18.60 -5.65
CA LEU A 89 -6.41 -17.43 -5.00
C LEU A 89 -7.07 -17.16 -3.64
N ALA A 90 -8.39 -17.22 -3.55
CA ALA A 90 -9.11 -17.04 -2.30
C ALA A 90 -8.74 -18.13 -1.27
N GLU A 91 -8.73 -19.40 -1.70
CA GLU A 91 -8.40 -20.56 -0.85
C GLU A 91 -6.97 -20.51 -0.29
N GLN A 92 -6.01 -20.01 -1.09
CA GLN A 92 -4.61 -19.90 -0.67
C GLN A 92 -4.33 -18.65 0.15
N LEU A 93 -5.05 -17.55 -0.08
CA LEU A 93 -4.80 -16.25 0.56
C LEU A 93 -5.48 -16.14 1.93
N LEU A 94 -6.76 -16.55 2.04
CA LEU A 94 -7.52 -16.39 3.28
C LEU A 94 -6.86 -17.00 4.51
N PRO A 95 -6.24 -18.21 4.45
CA PRO A 95 -5.56 -18.82 5.61
C PRO A 95 -4.30 -18.09 6.06
N LEU A 96 -3.72 -17.22 5.22
CA LEU A 96 -2.50 -16.45 5.54
C LEU A 96 -2.82 -15.15 6.29
N LEU A 97 -4.06 -14.69 6.22
CA LEU A 97 -4.46 -13.45 6.88
C LEU A 97 -4.70 -13.67 8.37
N PRO A 98 -4.28 -12.74 9.23
CA PRO A 98 -4.58 -12.78 10.65
C PRO A 98 -6.10 -12.80 10.92
N GLY A 99 -6.48 -13.48 12.00
CA GLY A 99 -7.88 -13.67 12.34
C GLY A 99 -8.54 -14.71 11.42
N LYS A 100 -9.85 -14.69 11.40
CA LYS A 100 -10.65 -15.64 10.63
C LYS A 100 -11.35 -14.93 9.49
N GLN A 101 -10.63 -14.72 8.38
CA GLN A 101 -11.21 -14.19 7.16
C GLN A 101 -11.93 -15.30 6.38
N GLU A 102 -13.14 -15.02 5.88
CA GLU A 102 -14.03 -16.07 5.31
C GLU A 102 -14.37 -15.81 3.84
N LYS A 103 -14.39 -14.56 3.39
CA LYS A 103 -14.80 -14.19 2.03
C LYS A 103 -13.85 -13.19 1.41
N VAL A 104 -13.73 -13.29 0.09
CA VAL A 104 -12.99 -12.36 -0.77
C VAL A 104 -13.97 -11.67 -1.71
N PHE A 105 -13.85 -10.36 -1.83
CA PHE A 105 -14.48 -9.56 -2.86
C PHE A 105 -13.40 -8.94 -3.75
N TYR A 106 -13.44 -9.21 -5.05
CA TYR A 106 -12.42 -8.75 -6.01
C TYR A 106 -12.75 -7.37 -6.56
N SER A 107 -11.71 -6.53 -6.70
CA SER A 107 -11.71 -5.24 -7.39
C SER A 107 -10.44 -5.12 -8.26
N ASP A 108 -10.03 -3.94 -8.68
CA ASP A 108 -8.94 -3.79 -9.65
C ASP A 108 -7.70 -3.02 -9.12
N ASN A 109 -7.81 -2.37 -7.97
CA ASN A 109 -6.67 -1.65 -7.33
C ASN A 109 -6.93 -1.40 -5.84
N GLY A 110 -5.96 -0.77 -5.16
CA GLY A 110 -6.05 -0.48 -3.73
C GLY A 110 -7.20 0.45 -3.35
N SER A 111 -7.39 1.54 -4.11
CA SER A 111 -8.47 2.50 -3.84
C SER A 111 -9.84 1.83 -3.95
N THR A 112 -10.04 0.97 -4.96
CA THR A 112 -11.31 0.24 -5.12
C THR A 112 -11.50 -0.84 -4.07
N ALA A 113 -10.43 -1.45 -3.56
CA ALA A 113 -10.53 -2.35 -2.41
C ALA A 113 -11.00 -1.60 -1.15
N VAL A 114 -10.50 -0.39 -0.93
CA VAL A 114 -10.95 0.49 0.17
C VAL A 114 -12.41 0.91 -0.02
N GLU A 115 -12.82 1.30 -1.23
CA GLU A 115 -14.23 1.62 -1.54
C GLU A 115 -15.16 0.45 -1.18
N VAL A 116 -14.76 -0.78 -1.52
CA VAL A 116 -15.53 -2.00 -1.18
C VAL A 116 -15.63 -2.18 0.33
N ALA A 117 -14.50 -2.04 1.07
CA ALA A 117 -14.47 -2.18 2.52
C ALA A 117 -15.38 -1.16 3.21
N LEU A 118 -15.30 0.11 2.81
CA LEU A 118 -16.16 1.19 3.34
C LEU A 118 -17.65 0.90 3.08
N LYS A 119 -18.00 0.49 1.84
CA LYS A 119 -19.37 0.13 1.49
C LYS A 119 -19.86 -1.08 2.28
N MET A 120 -19.02 -2.09 2.50
CA MET A 120 -19.35 -3.24 3.36
C MET A 120 -19.67 -2.77 4.79
N CYS A 121 -18.86 -1.88 5.38
CA CYS A 121 -19.09 -1.39 6.73
C CYS A 121 -20.38 -0.56 6.84
N PHE A 122 -20.61 0.41 5.95
CA PHE A 122 -21.82 1.22 5.98
C PHE A 122 -23.08 0.39 5.77
N GLN A 123 -23.05 -0.53 4.81
CA GLN A 123 -24.19 -1.37 4.52
C GLN A 123 -24.40 -2.44 5.59
N TYR A 124 -23.35 -2.95 6.24
CA TYR A 124 -23.45 -3.82 7.42
C TYR A 124 -24.37 -3.19 8.48
N TRP A 125 -24.07 -1.94 8.87
CA TRP A 125 -24.87 -1.22 9.86
C TRP A 125 -26.29 -0.96 9.40
N ASN A 126 -26.46 -0.56 8.14
CA ASN A 126 -27.80 -0.40 7.55
C ASN A 126 -28.59 -1.71 7.58
N ASN A 127 -27.99 -2.85 7.20
CA ASN A 127 -28.63 -4.15 7.20
C ASN A 127 -28.97 -4.65 8.62
N LYS A 128 -28.22 -4.19 9.63
CA LYS A 128 -28.48 -4.43 11.07
C LYS A 128 -29.53 -3.50 11.65
N GLY A 129 -30.01 -2.50 10.91
CA GLY A 129 -30.98 -1.53 11.38
C GLY A 129 -30.41 -0.35 12.17
N ASP A 130 -29.06 -0.21 12.22
CA ASP A 130 -28.36 0.88 12.89
C ASP A 130 -27.76 1.87 11.86
N ALA A 131 -28.63 2.53 11.11
CA ALA A 131 -28.25 3.50 10.09
C ALA A 131 -27.66 4.83 10.66
N LYS A 132 -27.48 4.94 11.96
CA LYS A 132 -26.85 6.10 12.62
C LYS A 132 -25.33 6.06 12.50
N ARG A 133 -24.74 4.88 12.42
CA ARG A 133 -23.30 4.69 12.28
C ARG A 133 -22.86 5.04 10.85
N LYS A 134 -22.48 6.29 10.63
CA LYS A 134 -22.13 6.86 9.32
C LYS A 134 -20.75 7.50 9.26
N LYS A 135 -20.09 7.72 10.39
CA LYS A 135 -18.75 8.30 10.44
C LYS A 135 -17.70 7.19 10.30
N VAL A 136 -16.58 7.55 9.73
CA VAL A 136 -15.37 6.71 9.69
C VAL A 136 -14.33 7.33 10.60
N LEU A 137 -13.60 6.51 11.35
CA LEU A 137 -12.41 6.90 12.08
C LEU A 137 -11.18 6.62 11.21
N ALA A 138 -10.23 7.54 11.10
CA ALA A 138 -8.99 7.36 10.34
C ALA A 138 -7.84 8.18 10.95
N PHE A 139 -6.59 7.88 10.57
CA PHE A 139 -5.46 8.71 10.98
C PHE A 139 -5.34 10.00 10.15
N LYS A 140 -4.91 11.10 10.77
CA LYS A 140 -4.78 12.43 10.12
C LYS A 140 -3.92 12.45 8.87
N ASP A 141 -2.84 11.66 8.84
CA ASP A 141 -1.88 11.63 7.74
C ASP A 141 -1.97 10.34 6.91
N ALA A 142 -3.04 9.55 7.07
CA ALA A 142 -3.25 8.33 6.30
C ALA A 142 -3.48 8.61 4.81
N TYR A 143 -3.16 7.64 3.97
CA TYR A 143 -3.48 7.64 2.55
C TYR A 143 -4.06 6.29 2.13
N HIS A 144 -5.28 6.29 1.63
CA HIS A 144 -6.02 5.09 1.25
C HIS A 144 -6.38 5.02 -0.24
N GLY A 145 -6.04 6.06 -1.01
CA GLY A 145 -6.26 6.12 -2.45
C GLY A 145 -6.89 7.43 -2.93
N ASP A 146 -7.12 7.52 -4.25
CA ASP A 146 -7.53 8.75 -4.93
C ASP A 146 -8.99 8.71 -5.45
N THR A 147 -9.74 7.64 -5.23
CA THR A 147 -11.20 7.65 -5.44
C THR A 147 -11.89 8.42 -4.33
N PHE A 148 -13.08 8.98 -4.56
CA PHE A 148 -13.71 9.89 -3.58
C PHE A 148 -13.91 9.28 -2.20
N GLY A 149 -14.30 8.00 -2.08
CA GLY A 149 -14.43 7.33 -0.80
C GLY A 149 -13.07 7.09 -0.12
N ALA A 150 -12.09 6.55 -0.85
CA ALA A 150 -10.74 6.35 -0.35
C ALA A 150 -10.05 7.68 0.00
N MET A 151 -10.26 8.74 -0.81
CA MET A 151 -9.80 10.09 -0.54
C MET A 151 -10.48 10.70 0.70
N SER A 152 -11.77 10.41 0.92
CA SER A 152 -12.48 10.90 2.10
C SER A 152 -11.86 10.41 3.40
N VAL A 153 -11.39 9.17 3.45
CA VAL A 153 -10.74 8.57 4.63
C VAL A 153 -9.24 8.80 4.68
N SER A 154 -8.66 9.42 3.64
CA SER A 154 -7.27 9.90 3.63
C SER A 154 -7.14 11.25 4.33
N GLY A 155 -5.97 11.51 4.94
CA GLY A 155 -5.66 12.78 5.58
C GLY A 155 -5.83 13.98 4.63
N ARG A 156 -6.32 15.08 5.15
CA ARG A 156 -6.46 16.32 4.38
C ARG A 156 -5.09 16.90 4.05
N SER A 157 -4.82 17.09 2.76
CA SER A 157 -3.51 17.46 2.27
C SER A 157 -3.62 18.26 0.97
N ILE A 158 -2.48 18.64 0.40
CA ILE A 158 -2.43 19.28 -0.93
C ILE A 158 -3.09 18.42 -2.04
N PHE A 159 -3.16 17.11 -1.86
CA PHE A 159 -3.78 16.19 -2.82
C PHE A 159 -5.30 16.23 -2.76
N THR A 160 -5.87 16.53 -1.59
CA THR A 160 -7.32 16.54 -1.37
C THR A 160 -7.93 17.93 -1.47
N ASN A 161 -7.13 19.01 -1.34
CA ASN A 161 -7.62 20.38 -1.25
C ASN A 161 -8.71 20.76 -2.27
N PRO A 162 -8.57 20.47 -3.57
CA PRO A 162 -9.59 20.85 -4.57
C PRO A 162 -10.92 20.11 -4.39
N PHE A 163 -10.94 19.03 -3.62
CA PHE A 163 -12.08 18.11 -3.48
C PHE A 163 -12.67 18.11 -2.06
N ASN A 164 -12.08 18.85 -1.12
CA ASN A 164 -12.44 18.76 0.31
C ASN A 164 -13.94 18.93 0.59
N GLU A 165 -14.63 19.81 -0.15
CA GLU A 165 -16.08 20.04 0.00
C GLU A 165 -16.96 18.89 -0.54
N LEU A 166 -16.36 17.98 -1.32
CA LEU A 166 -17.05 16.83 -1.92
C LEU A 166 -16.82 15.54 -1.14
N LEU A 167 -15.96 15.58 -0.12
CA LEU A 167 -15.61 14.41 0.68
C LEU A 167 -16.58 14.28 1.86
N PHE A 168 -16.93 13.04 2.21
CA PHE A 168 -17.78 12.81 3.38
C PHE A 168 -17.01 12.99 4.70
N ASP A 169 -17.77 13.16 5.79
CA ASP A 169 -17.22 13.39 7.14
C ASP A 169 -16.46 12.19 7.68
N VAL A 170 -15.26 12.47 8.18
CA VAL A 170 -14.35 11.49 8.81
C VAL A 170 -13.82 12.09 10.11
N GLU A 171 -13.83 11.30 11.14
CA GLU A 171 -13.18 11.63 12.41
C GLU A 171 -11.69 11.28 12.31
N PHE A 172 -10.84 12.30 12.31
CA PHE A 172 -9.41 12.10 12.21
C PHE A 172 -8.75 12.12 13.58
N ILE A 173 -7.95 11.09 13.87
CA ILE A 173 -7.14 10.98 15.08
C ILE A 173 -5.64 11.01 14.75
N ASP A 174 -4.83 11.40 15.73
CA ASP A 174 -3.38 11.37 15.62
C ASP A 174 -2.86 9.91 15.65
N LEU A 175 -1.65 9.69 15.12
CA LEU A 175 -0.98 8.41 15.30
C LEU A 175 -0.80 8.11 16.80
N PRO A 176 -1.07 6.85 17.22
CA PRO A 176 -0.99 6.48 18.63
C PRO A 176 0.47 6.40 19.09
N ASN A 177 0.71 6.89 20.29
CA ASN A 177 1.97 6.81 20.99
C ASN A 177 1.74 6.75 22.51
N LYS A 178 2.82 6.70 23.28
CA LYS A 178 2.74 6.61 24.75
C LYS A 178 2.00 7.78 25.40
N GLU A 179 2.14 8.96 24.83
CA GLU A 179 1.60 10.21 25.41
C GLU A 179 0.10 10.36 25.15
N ASN A 180 -0.40 9.92 23.99
CA ASN A 180 -1.78 10.20 23.55
C ASN A 180 -2.73 9.00 23.58
N ILE A 181 -2.24 7.76 23.73
CA ILE A 181 -3.07 6.55 23.58
C ILE A 181 -4.30 6.53 24.49
N THR A 182 -4.17 6.98 25.75
CA THR A 182 -5.30 7.01 26.70
C THR A 182 -6.39 8.00 26.24
N GLN A 183 -5.98 9.14 25.68
CA GLN A 183 -6.91 10.13 25.14
C GLN A 183 -7.62 9.61 23.88
N LEU A 184 -6.89 8.92 22.99
CA LEU A 184 -7.46 8.36 21.77
C LEU A 184 -8.50 7.27 22.08
N VAL A 185 -8.23 6.40 23.04
CA VAL A 185 -9.21 5.39 23.51
C VAL A 185 -10.47 6.09 24.06
N ALA A 186 -10.31 7.10 24.91
CA ALA A 186 -11.46 7.84 25.45
C ALA A 186 -12.27 8.55 24.33
N GLN A 187 -11.61 9.06 23.28
CA GLN A 187 -12.28 9.65 22.12
C GLN A 187 -13.13 8.60 21.35
N ILE A 188 -12.60 7.40 21.16
CA ILE A 188 -13.35 6.28 20.53
C ILE A 188 -14.59 5.95 21.36
N GLU A 189 -14.47 5.85 22.68
CA GLU A 189 -15.59 5.57 23.59
C GLU A 189 -16.68 6.65 23.53
N GLN A 190 -16.30 7.93 23.42
CA GLN A 190 -17.25 9.04 23.30
C GLN A 190 -18.04 9.02 21.99
N LEU A 191 -17.43 8.54 20.91
CA LEU A 191 -18.02 8.50 19.57
C LEU A 191 -18.72 7.17 19.25
N LYS A 192 -18.78 6.23 20.21
CA LYS A 192 -19.49 4.96 20.02
C LYS A 192 -20.93 5.19 19.58
N GLY A 193 -21.40 4.39 18.65
CA GLY A 193 -22.75 4.52 18.07
C GLY A 193 -22.87 5.51 16.92
N GLU A 194 -21.83 6.32 16.63
CA GLU A 194 -21.75 7.16 15.43
C GLU A 194 -20.78 6.60 14.39
N ILE A 195 -19.71 5.92 14.86
CA ILE A 195 -18.65 5.38 14.02
C ILE A 195 -19.08 4.04 13.40
N ALA A 196 -19.01 3.95 12.08
CA ALA A 196 -19.24 2.71 11.35
C ALA A 196 -18.00 1.82 11.36
N CYS A 197 -16.83 2.39 11.11
CA CYS A 197 -15.56 1.66 11.05
C CYS A 197 -14.37 2.57 11.35
N PHE A 198 -13.27 1.93 11.75
CA PHE A 198 -11.93 2.49 11.82
C PHE A 198 -11.10 1.90 10.68
N ILE A 199 -10.51 2.75 9.82
CA ILE A 199 -9.58 2.34 8.77
C ILE A 199 -8.18 2.82 9.11
N PHE A 200 -7.17 1.96 8.88
CA PHE A 200 -5.78 2.28 9.20
C PHE A 200 -4.79 1.53 8.28
N GLU A 201 -3.66 2.16 7.98
CA GLU A 201 -2.47 1.50 7.42
C GLU A 201 -1.68 0.92 8.61
N PRO A 202 -1.54 -0.40 8.78
CA PRO A 202 -0.91 -0.96 9.97
C PRO A 202 0.59 -0.68 10.01
N LEU A 203 1.09 -0.20 11.15
CA LEU A 203 2.48 0.04 11.54
C LEU A 203 3.21 1.17 10.79
N ILE A 204 2.75 1.56 9.59
CA ILE A 204 3.40 2.61 8.80
C ILE A 204 2.40 3.32 7.90
N LEU A 205 2.37 4.65 7.97
CA LEU A 205 1.70 5.49 6.99
C LEU A 205 2.64 5.72 5.80
N GLY A 206 2.35 5.08 4.66
CA GLY A 206 3.22 5.12 3.49
C GLY A 206 3.36 6.54 2.92
N ALA A 207 2.32 7.06 2.28
CA ALA A 207 2.33 8.38 1.67
C ALA A 207 2.35 9.52 2.72
N GLY A 208 1.94 9.24 3.96
CA GLY A 208 2.02 10.15 5.10
C GLY A 208 3.44 10.38 5.64
N GLY A 209 4.46 10.24 4.79
CA GLY A 209 5.86 10.50 5.15
C GLY A 209 6.57 9.30 5.79
N MET A 210 6.15 8.10 5.50
CA MET A 210 6.72 6.87 6.08
C MET A 210 6.77 6.94 7.63
N GLN A 211 5.73 7.52 8.24
CA GLN A 211 5.60 7.59 9.70
C GLN A 211 5.33 6.20 10.25
N MET A 212 6.11 5.76 11.23
CA MET A 212 6.00 4.44 11.84
C MET A 212 5.54 4.54 13.29
N TYR A 213 4.76 3.57 13.74
CA TYR A 213 4.21 3.50 15.09
C TYR A 213 4.14 2.06 15.60
N GLU A 214 4.07 1.90 16.91
CA GLU A 214 4.17 0.59 17.55
C GLU A 214 2.86 -0.21 17.46
N ALA A 215 2.98 -1.51 17.19
CA ALA A 215 1.88 -2.46 17.16
C ALA A 215 1.04 -2.44 18.45
N SER A 216 1.71 -2.32 19.62
CA SER A 216 1.06 -2.32 20.93
C SER A 216 0.07 -1.16 21.16
N TYR A 217 0.27 -0.03 20.49
CA TYR A 217 -0.68 1.09 20.55
C TYR A 217 -1.83 0.91 19.56
N LEU A 218 -1.55 0.32 18.38
CA LEU A 218 -2.61 -0.03 17.44
C LEU A 218 -3.55 -1.08 18.03
N ASP A 219 -3.02 -2.09 18.71
CA ASP A 219 -3.82 -3.09 19.44
C ASP A 219 -4.84 -2.43 20.37
N LYS A 220 -4.42 -1.46 21.17
CA LYS A 220 -5.33 -0.75 22.09
C LYS A 220 -6.44 0.03 21.37
N LEU A 221 -6.16 0.59 20.20
CA LEU A 221 -7.19 1.27 19.39
C LEU A 221 -8.18 0.26 18.81
N ILE A 222 -7.68 -0.87 18.30
CA ILE A 222 -8.53 -1.94 17.76
C ILE A 222 -9.38 -2.55 18.87
N GLU A 223 -8.81 -2.84 20.05
CA GLU A 223 -9.53 -3.32 21.22
C GLU A 223 -10.68 -2.36 21.60
N ALA A 224 -10.37 -1.05 21.72
CA ALA A 224 -11.38 -0.04 22.03
C ALA A 224 -12.47 0.04 20.95
N CYS A 225 -12.11 -0.09 19.67
CA CYS A 225 -13.07 -0.15 18.57
C CYS A 225 -13.99 -1.38 18.69
N GLN A 226 -13.42 -2.56 18.92
CA GLN A 226 -14.16 -3.81 19.01
C GLN A 226 -15.10 -3.85 20.24
N GLU A 227 -14.65 -3.35 21.39
CA GLU A 227 -15.47 -3.21 22.60
C GLU A 227 -16.68 -2.28 22.39
N ASN A 228 -16.57 -1.32 21.46
CA ASN A 228 -17.64 -0.38 21.08
C ASN A 228 -18.34 -0.77 19.77
N GLU A 229 -18.16 -2.02 19.31
CA GLU A 229 -18.75 -2.59 18.08
C GLU A 229 -18.36 -1.83 16.79
N ILE A 230 -17.28 -1.07 16.76
CA ILE A 230 -16.75 -0.39 15.59
C ILE A 230 -15.99 -1.40 14.76
N LEU A 231 -16.33 -1.53 13.46
CA LEU A 231 -15.63 -2.44 12.54
C LEU A 231 -14.24 -1.92 12.23
N CYS A 232 -13.25 -2.81 12.09
CA CYS A 232 -11.87 -2.47 11.83
C CYS A 232 -11.43 -2.91 10.44
N ILE A 233 -10.92 -1.97 9.62
CA ILE A 233 -10.40 -2.18 8.27
C ILE A 233 -8.89 -1.98 8.29
N ALA A 234 -8.13 -3.05 8.02
CA ALA A 234 -6.68 -2.93 7.78
C ALA A 234 -6.42 -2.69 6.29
N ASP A 235 -5.85 -1.55 5.98
CA ASP A 235 -5.32 -1.25 4.64
C ASP A 235 -3.89 -1.79 4.53
N GLU A 236 -3.78 -3.02 4.07
CA GLU A 236 -2.50 -3.70 3.81
C GLU A 236 -2.06 -3.58 2.33
N VAL A 237 -2.58 -2.61 1.61
CA VAL A 237 -2.24 -2.38 0.20
C VAL A 237 -0.74 -2.12 0.02
N MET A 238 -0.09 -1.40 0.95
CA MET A 238 1.34 -1.15 0.93
C MET A 238 2.12 -2.06 1.88
N THR A 239 1.54 -2.40 3.02
CA THR A 239 2.21 -3.08 4.15
C THR A 239 2.25 -4.59 4.01
N GLY A 240 1.31 -5.16 3.26
CA GLY A 240 1.22 -6.59 3.03
C GLY A 240 2.34 -7.17 2.14
N PHE A 241 2.30 -8.48 2.00
CA PHE A 241 3.16 -9.27 1.13
C PHE A 241 4.66 -9.16 1.46
N GLY A 242 5.00 -9.07 2.77
CA GLY A 242 6.39 -9.12 3.24
C GLY A 242 7.03 -7.78 3.58
N ARG A 243 6.38 -6.65 3.28
CA ARG A 243 6.97 -5.31 3.40
C ARG A 243 7.41 -4.95 4.82
N THR A 244 6.65 -5.35 5.82
CA THR A 244 6.93 -5.07 7.24
C THR A 244 7.72 -6.18 7.95
N GLY A 245 8.25 -7.16 7.19
CA GLY A 245 9.04 -8.25 7.74
C GLY A 245 8.23 -9.53 8.07
N THR A 246 6.92 -9.45 8.07
CA THR A 246 5.94 -10.55 8.12
C THR A 246 5.14 -10.58 6.81
N TYR A 247 4.39 -11.64 6.50
CA TYR A 247 3.56 -11.65 5.29
C TYR A 247 2.57 -10.48 5.27
N PHE A 248 1.92 -10.24 6.41
CA PHE A 248 1.04 -9.11 6.63
C PHE A 248 1.46 -8.36 7.90
N ALA A 249 1.34 -7.04 7.90
CA ALA A 249 1.73 -6.23 9.05
C ALA A 249 0.89 -6.57 10.29
N CYS A 250 -0.38 -6.90 10.10
CA CYS A 250 -1.29 -7.29 11.17
C CYS A 250 -0.91 -8.61 11.88
N GLU A 251 0.02 -9.44 11.34
CA GLU A 251 0.59 -10.56 12.08
C GLU A 251 1.38 -10.14 13.32
N GLN A 252 1.81 -8.87 13.37
CA GLN A 252 2.54 -8.30 14.51
C GLN A 252 1.60 -7.76 15.60
N LEU A 253 0.28 -7.82 15.38
CA LEU A 253 -0.75 -7.43 16.32
C LEU A 253 -1.23 -8.64 17.14
N LYS A 254 -1.82 -8.36 18.30
CA LYS A 254 -2.55 -9.33 19.11
C LYS A 254 -4.04 -9.37 18.76
N THR A 255 -4.54 -8.26 18.25
CA THR A 255 -5.92 -8.08 17.78
C THR A 255 -6.01 -8.40 16.29
N ASN A 256 -7.24 -8.66 15.81
CA ASN A 256 -7.47 -8.96 14.40
C ASN A 256 -8.50 -7.99 13.82
N PRO A 257 -8.25 -7.35 12.68
CA PRO A 257 -9.23 -6.54 11.98
C PRO A 257 -10.38 -7.38 11.39
N ASP A 258 -11.51 -6.74 11.12
CA ASP A 258 -12.68 -7.38 10.52
C ASP A 258 -12.53 -7.54 9.00
N LEU A 259 -11.84 -6.57 8.36
CA LEU A 259 -11.61 -6.54 6.90
C LEU A 259 -10.15 -6.23 6.59
N PHE A 260 -9.68 -6.73 5.44
CA PHE A 260 -8.40 -6.35 4.85
C PHE A 260 -8.61 -5.80 3.45
N CYS A 261 -7.89 -4.74 3.10
CA CYS A 261 -7.73 -4.24 1.73
C CYS A 261 -6.35 -4.63 1.22
N LEU A 262 -6.28 -5.35 0.09
CA LEU A 262 -5.06 -5.87 -0.50
C LEU A 262 -4.95 -5.49 -1.97
N SER A 263 -3.74 -5.14 -2.44
CA SER A 263 -3.41 -4.84 -3.83
C SER A 263 -1.88 -4.87 -4.02
N LYS A 264 -1.32 -4.09 -4.94
CA LYS A 264 0.14 -3.90 -5.17
C LYS A 264 0.92 -5.22 -5.22
N GLY A 265 1.57 -5.61 -4.10
CA GLY A 265 2.33 -6.85 -3.97
C GLY A 265 1.52 -8.11 -4.26
N LEU A 266 0.20 -8.05 -4.20
CA LEU A 266 -0.71 -9.16 -4.52
C LEU A 266 -0.39 -9.83 -5.86
N THR A 267 -0.12 -9.04 -6.91
CA THR A 267 0.25 -9.56 -8.24
C THR A 267 1.75 -9.51 -8.52
N GLY A 268 2.58 -9.22 -7.50
CA GLY A 268 4.01 -8.95 -7.69
C GLY A 268 4.29 -7.72 -8.56
N GLY A 269 3.31 -6.81 -8.70
CA GLY A 269 3.41 -5.62 -9.54
C GLY A 269 3.17 -5.85 -11.03
N THR A 270 2.68 -7.03 -11.42
CA THR A 270 2.52 -7.40 -12.84
C THR A 270 1.18 -6.94 -13.43
N MET A 271 0.10 -7.04 -12.66
CA MET A 271 -1.27 -6.74 -13.10
C MET A 271 -2.01 -5.88 -12.05
N PRO A 272 -2.92 -4.98 -12.49
CA PRO A 272 -3.84 -4.36 -11.56
C PRO A 272 -4.80 -5.40 -11.00
N LEU A 273 -4.89 -5.49 -9.68
CA LEU A 273 -5.87 -6.27 -8.93
C LEU A 273 -5.95 -5.71 -7.53
N GLY A 274 -7.16 -5.62 -7.00
CA GLY A 274 -7.45 -5.36 -5.60
C GLY A 274 -8.40 -6.41 -5.08
N LEU A 275 -8.38 -6.64 -3.79
CA LEU A 275 -9.40 -7.44 -3.14
C LEU A 275 -9.64 -6.94 -1.71
N THR A 276 -10.86 -7.18 -1.25
CA THR A 276 -11.28 -6.93 0.12
C THR A 276 -11.70 -8.24 0.74
N THR A 277 -11.17 -8.57 1.91
CA THR A 277 -11.64 -9.72 2.65
C THR A 277 -12.54 -9.28 3.80
N CYS A 278 -13.39 -10.19 4.28
CA CYS A 278 -14.16 -9.97 5.48
C CYS A 278 -14.34 -11.26 6.29
N ASN A 279 -14.55 -11.10 7.60
CA ASN A 279 -14.92 -12.18 8.49
C ASN A 279 -16.40 -12.59 8.30
N ASN A 280 -16.81 -13.72 8.91
CA ASN A 280 -18.16 -14.25 8.79
C ASN A 280 -19.23 -13.30 9.37
N LYS A 281 -18.93 -12.58 10.46
CA LYS A 281 -19.83 -11.59 11.07
C LYS A 281 -20.33 -10.56 10.05
N ILE A 282 -19.45 -10.08 9.19
CA ILE A 282 -19.81 -9.11 8.14
C ILE A 282 -20.60 -9.83 7.05
N PHE A 283 -20.12 -10.94 6.53
CA PHE A 283 -20.78 -11.66 5.44
C PHE A 283 -22.22 -12.05 5.77
N GLU A 284 -22.47 -12.57 6.97
CA GLU A 284 -23.81 -12.98 7.43
C GLU A 284 -24.83 -11.82 7.43
N ALA A 285 -24.40 -10.58 7.65
CA ALA A 285 -25.31 -9.43 7.62
C ALA A 285 -25.88 -9.13 6.21
N PHE A 286 -25.30 -9.70 5.16
CA PHE A 286 -25.78 -9.59 3.78
C PHE A 286 -26.61 -10.80 3.33
N LEU A 287 -26.62 -11.90 4.11
CA LEU A 287 -27.44 -13.07 3.81
C LEU A 287 -28.90 -12.79 4.21
N SER A 288 -29.78 -12.71 3.23
CA SER A 288 -31.20 -12.38 3.46
C SER A 288 -32.04 -12.80 2.26
N ASP A 289 -33.32 -13.08 2.51
CA ASP A 289 -34.32 -13.22 1.44
C ASP A 289 -34.66 -11.87 0.80
N ASP A 290 -34.39 -10.78 1.52
CA ASP A 290 -34.55 -9.42 1.00
C ASP A 290 -33.35 -9.05 0.11
N LYS A 291 -33.60 -8.99 -1.22
CA LYS A 291 -32.58 -8.63 -2.23
C LYS A 291 -32.01 -7.23 -2.04
N LEU A 292 -32.68 -6.33 -1.32
CA LEU A 292 -32.15 -4.99 -1.02
C LEU A 292 -30.94 -5.02 -0.07
N LYS A 293 -30.71 -6.12 0.60
CA LYS A 293 -29.51 -6.33 1.42
C LYS A 293 -28.29 -6.83 0.64
N THR A 294 -28.38 -7.01 -0.66
CA THR A 294 -27.25 -7.36 -1.53
C THR A 294 -26.22 -6.25 -1.58
N LEU A 295 -24.93 -6.59 -1.55
CA LEU A 295 -23.85 -5.63 -1.84
C LEU A 295 -23.83 -5.34 -3.35
N TYR A 296 -24.50 -4.28 -3.78
CA TYR A 296 -24.53 -3.83 -5.18
C TYR A 296 -23.25 -3.06 -5.51
N HIS A 297 -22.18 -3.80 -5.78
CA HIS A 297 -20.89 -3.30 -6.21
C HIS A 297 -20.23 -4.29 -7.17
N GLY A 298 -19.42 -3.78 -8.09
CA GLY A 298 -18.65 -4.56 -9.05
C GLY A 298 -18.23 -3.69 -10.23
N HIS A 299 -17.38 -4.23 -11.07
CA HIS A 299 -16.97 -3.63 -12.35
C HIS A 299 -16.74 -4.73 -13.40
N SER A 300 -16.58 -4.32 -14.65
CA SER A 300 -16.50 -5.27 -15.79
C SER A 300 -15.35 -6.28 -15.66
N PHE A 301 -14.25 -5.94 -14.99
CA PHE A 301 -13.07 -6.79 -14.82
C PHE A 301 -12.99 -7.46 -13.43
N THR A 302 -14.07 -7.49 -12.65
CA THR A 302 -14.10 -8.17 -11.34
C THR A 302 -13.55 -9.58 -11.43
N ALA A 303 -12.57 -9.92 -10.60
CA ALA A 303 -11.87 -11.21 -10.56
C ALA A 303 -11.26 -11.60 -11.92
N ASN A 304 -10.60 -10.68 -12.64
CA ASN A 304 -9.97 -11.02 -13.91
C ASN A 304 -9.09 -12.27 -13.79
N PRO A 305 -9.31 -13.33 -14.62
CA PRO A 305 -8.58 -14.60 -14.49
C PRO A 305 -7.08 -14.47 -14.64
N VAL A 306 -6.62 -13.56 -15.52
CA VAL A 306 -5.18 -13.32 -15.78
C VAL A 306 -4.52 -12.63 -14.57
N ALA A 307 -5.20 -11.67 -13.96
CA ALA A 307 -4.72 -11.02 -12.74
C ALA A 307 -4.70 -11.99 -11.54
N CYS A 308 -5.71 -12.87 -11.42
CA CYS A 308 -5.73 -13.94 -10.41
C CYS A 308 -4.57 -14.94 -10.63
N ALA A 309 -4.27 -15.30 -11.87
CA ALA A 309 -3.13 -16.18 -12.20
C ALA A 309 -1.78 -15.52 -11.87
N ALA A 310 -1.63 -14.22 -12.15
CA ALA A 310 -0.47 -13.45 -11.71
C ALA A 310 -0.30 -13.46 -10.19
N SER A 311 -1.42 -13.29 -9.46
CA SER A 311 -1.44 -13.31 -7.99
C SER A 311 -1.07 -14.67 -7.42
N LEU A 312 -1.57 -15.75 -7.99
CA LEU A 312 -1.20 -17.12 -7.59
C LEU A 312 0.30 -17.38 -7.76
N ALA A 313 0.87 -16.93 -8.88
CA ALA A 313 2.30 -17.04 -9.13
C ALA A 313 3.13 -16.18 -8.15
N SER A 314 2.67 -14.94 -7.90
CA SER A 314 3.31 -14.03 -6.93
C SER A 314 3.27 -14.62 -5.52
N LEU A 315 2.12 -15.15 -5.10
CA LEU A 315 1.95 -15.75 -3.78
C LEU A 315 2.82 -17.01 -3.62
N ALA A 316 2.89 -17.86 -4.63
CA ALA A 316 3.75 -19.04 -4.63
C ALA A 316 5.24 -18.68 -4.43
N ILE A 317 5.72 -17.60 -5.07
CA ILE A 317 7.10 -17.12 -4.90
C ILE A 317 7.28 -16.50 -3.48
N LEU A 318 6.30 -15.74 -3.00
CA LEU A 318 6.36 -15.11 -1.67
C LEU A 318 6.51 -16.14 -0.55
N LEU A 319 5.83 -17.29 -0.68
CA LEU A 319 5.81 -18.34 0.33
C LEU A 319 7.07 -19.22 0.33
N GLU A 320 7.99 -19.03 -0.61
CA GLU A 320 9.26 -19.77 -0.64
C GLU A 320 10.18 -19.35 0.51
N THR A 321 10.88 -20.31 1.07
CA THR A 321 11.86 -20.09 2.17
C THR A 321 12.91 -19.06 1.78
N GLU A 322 13.35 -19.08 0.52
CA GLU A 322 14.34 -18.16 -0.05
C GLU A 322 13.84 -16.71 -0.09
N THR A 323 12.57 -16.51 -0.36
CA THR A 323 11.95 -15.17 -0.34
C THR A 323 11.88 -14.64 1.09
N LEU A 324 11.47 -15.48 2.04
CA LEU A 324 11.47 -15.11 3.46
C LEU A 324 12.89 -14.79 3.97
N ALA A 325 13.87 -15.59 3.60
CA ALA A 325 15.27 -15.32 3.92
C ALA A 325 15.74 -13.99 3.33
N SER A 326 15.32 -13.67 2.10
CA SER A 326 15.64 -12.41 1.44
C SER A 326 15.00 -11.21 2.13
N ILE A 327 13.74 -11.31 2.56
CA ILE A 327 13.06 -10.28 3.36
C ILE A 327 13.85 -10.01 4.65
N LYS A 328 14.22 -11.06 5.39
CA LYS A 328 14.99 -10.92 6.63
C LYS A 328 16.39 -10.37 6.40
N ARG A 329 17.03 -10.74 5.30
CA ARG A 329 18.34 -10.19 4.90
C ARG A 329 18.24 -8.68 4.61
N VAL A 330 17.25 -8.23 3.84
CA VAL A 330 17.03 -6.80 3.56
C VAL A 330 16.78 -6.03 4.86
N GLU A 331 15.92 -6.56 5.74
CA GLU A 331 15.64 -5.98 7.07
C GLU A 331 16.92 -5.79 7.88
N ALA A 332 17.78 -6.82 7.95
CA ALA A 332 19.05 -6.75 8.67
C ALA A 332 20.03 -5.73 8.05
N GLN A 333 20.12 -5.66 6.71
CA GLN A 333 20.95 -4.67 6.02
C GLN A 333 20.48 -3.23 6.28
N HIS A 334 19.18 -2.99 6.30
CA HIS A 334 18.61 -1.70 6.66
C HIS A 334 18.94 -1.31 8.10
N ALA A 335 18.90 -2.26 9.06
CA ALA A 335 19.25 -2.02 10.45
C ALA A 335 20.72 -1.62 10.61
N LEU A 336 21.64 -2.30 9.91
CA LEU A 336 23.06 -1.94 9.90
C LEU A 336 23.29 -0.55 9.29
N PHE A 337 22.60 -0.24 8.20
CA PHE A 337 22.70 1.07 7.57
C PHE A 337 22.14 2.18 8.46
N LYS A 338 21.00 1.96 9.10
CA LYS A 338 20.40 2.88 10.08
C LYS A 338 21.41 3.24 11.17
N ALA A 339 22.00 2.25 11.82
CA ALA A 339 22.99 2.46 12.89
C ALA A 339 24.23 3.25 12.41
N LYS A 340 24.60 3.12 11.12
CA LYS A 340 25.74 3.83 10.55
C LYS A 340 25.49 5.34 10.40
N ILE A 341 24.25 5.75 10.05
CA ILE A 341 23.97 7.15 9.67
C ILE A 341 23.05 7.89 10.65
N GLU A 342 22.54 7.24 11.71
CA GLU A 342 21.57 7.85 12.64
C GLU A 342 22.10 9.11 13.35
N ASN A 343 23.41 9.24 13.51
CA ASN A 343 24.05 10.39 14.12
C ASN A 343 24.59 11.40 13.10
N HIS A 344 24.30 11.24 11.81
CA HIS A 344 24.77 12.18 10.78
C HIS A 344 24.12 13.56 10.97
N PRO A 345 24.88 14.69 10.91
CA PRO A 345 24.35 16.02 11.25
C PRO A 345 23.19 16.48 10.36
N LYS A 346 23.10 16.03 9.10
CA LYS A 346 22.01 16.36 8.18
C LYS A 346 20.79 15.40 8.29
N VAL A 347 20.86 14.37 9.12
CA VAL A 347 19.73 13.46 9.34
C VAL A 347 18.89 13.97 10.50
N LYS A 348 17.60 14.16 10.27
CA LYS A 348 16.61 14.53 11.29
C LYS A 348 16.13 13.28 12.05
N THR A 349 15.73 12.25 11.32
CA THR A 349 15.29 10.97 11.88
C THR A 349 15.41 9.84 10.86
N ILE A 350 15.56 8.62 11.33
CA ILE A 350 15.52 7.41 10.53
C ILE A 350 14.50 6.45 11.12
N ARG A 351 13.62 5.96 10.26
CA ARG A 351 12.58 5.01 10.60
C ARG A 351 12.78 3.73 9.79
N GLN A 352 12.50 2.58 10.40
CA GLN A 352 12.61 1.28 9.73
C GLN A 352 11.53 0.32 10.24
N THR A 353 10.90 -0.40 9.32
CA THR A 353 10.08 -1.59 9.58
C THR A 353 10.25 -2.58 8.44
N GLY A 354 10.62 -3.84 8.75
CA GLY A 354 10.90 -4.86 7.74
C GLY A 354 11.83 -4.37 6.65
N THR A 355 11.39 -4.45 5.40
CA THR A 355 12.15 -4.06 4.20
C THR A 355 12.02 -2.58 3.82
N ILE A 356 11.46 -1.77 4.70
CA ILE A 356 11.27 -0.34 4.48
C ILE A 356 12.19 0.44 5.42
N ILE A 357 12.99 1.34 4.86
CA ILE A 357 13.77 2.32 5.61
C ILE A 357 13.52 3.71 5.04
N ALA A 358 13.28 4.69 5.91
CA ALA A 358 13.06 6.08 5.55
C ALA A 358 14.00 7.00 6.32
N ILE A 359 14.67 7.89 5.60
CA ILE A 359 15.63 8.86 6.12
C ILE A 359 15.05 10.25 5.87
N GLU A 360 14.81 11.00 6.93
CA GLU A 360 14.33 12.38 6.86
C GLU A 360 15.52 13.34 6.99
N TRP A 361 15.73 14.15 5.97
CA TRP A 361 16.76 15.20 5.96
C TRP A 361 16.35 16.36 6.86
N LYS A 362 17.31 16.93 7.58
CA LYS A 362 17.12 18.24 8.21
C LYS A 362 16.97 19.30 7.14
N THR A 363 15.99 20.16 7.30
CA THR A 363 15.72 21.32 6.43
C THR A 363 15.12 22.42 7.27
N ASP A 364 15.32 23.66 6.87
CA ASP A 364 14.71 24.85 7.51
C ASP A 364 13.20 24.95 7.18
N GLU A 365 12.77 24.26 6.11
CA GLU A 365 11.36 24.16 5.74
C GLU A 365 10.63 23.07 6.55
N ALA A 366 9.33 23.25 6.76
CA ALA A 366 8.50 22.17 7.28
C ALA A 366 8.51 20.98 6.30
N THR A 367 8.51 19.76 6.82
CA THR A 367 8.40 18.54 6.00
C THR A 367 7.14 18.61 5.15
N SER A 368 7.30 18.65 3.83
CA SER A 368 6.21 18.80 2.86
C SER A 368 6.57 18.08 1.57
N TYR A 369 5.57 17.52 0.90
CA TYR A 369 5.72 16.92 -0.43
C TYR A 369 6.24 17.93 -1.47
N LEU A 370 5.98 19.22 -1.28
CA LEU A 370 6.44 20.33 -2.16
C LEU A 370 7.78 20.93 -1.76
N SER A 371 8.53 20.31 -0.85
CA SER A 371 9.88 20.80 -0.48
C SER A 371 10.77 20.94 -1.71
N SER A 372 11.52 22.03 -1.78
CA SER A 372 12.50 22.31 -2.84
C SER A 372 13.59 21.23 -2.95
N LEU A 373 13.87 20.53 -1.84
CA LEU A 373 14.86 19.47 -1.79
C LEU A 373 14.45 18.20 -2.57
N ARG A 374 13.14 17.97 -2.74
CA ARG A 374 12.59 16.76 -3.40
C ARG A 374 13.16 16.54 -4.80
N ASP A 375 13.11 17.55 -5.65
CA ASP A 375 13.52 17.43 -7.05
C ASP A 375 15.06 17.31 -7.16
N ASN A 376 15.80 17.98 -6.28
CA ASN A 376 17.25 17.86 -6.20
C ASN A 376 17.67 16.43 -5.81
N LEU A 377 17.05 15.86 -4.77
CA LEU A 377 17.27 14.48 -4.37
C LEU A 377 16.91 13.49 -5.48
N TYR A 378 15.75 13.67 -6.11
CA TYR A 378 15.31 12.80 -7.23
C TYR A 378 16.35 12.80 -8.36
N LEU A 379 16.78 13.96 -8.84
CA LEU A 379 17.76 14.08 -9.91
C LEU A 379 19.14 13.55 -9.51
N TYR A 380 19.57 13.79 -8.27
CA TYR A 380 20.84 13.28 -7.76
C TYR A 380 20.89 11.74 -7.87
N PHE A 381 19.90 11.05 -7.34
CA PHE A 381 19.86 9.59 -7.36
C PHE A 381 19.65 9.05 -8.78
N LEU A 382 18.81 9.68 -9.59
CA LEU A 382 18.59 9.27 -10.97
C LEU A 382 19.87 9.35 -11.82
N ASN A 383 20.69 10.40 -11.63
CA ASN A 383 21.97 10.55 -12.29
C ASN A 383 22.96 9.44 -11.89
N LYS A 384 22.89 8.96 -10.66
CA LYS A 384 23.66 7.82 -10.14
C LYS A 384 23.06 6.44 -10.53
N GLY A 385 22.01 6.39 -11.34
CA GLY A 385 21.39 5.13 -11.76
C GLY A 385 20.54 4.48 -10.67
N ILE A 386 19.94 5.26 -9.79
CA ILE A 386 19.04 4.78 -8.73
C ILE A 386 17.69 5.50 -8.87
N VAL A 387 16.61 4.72 -8.99
CA VAL A 387 15.24 5.25 -8.96
C VAL A 387 14.80 5.31 -7.50
N LEU A 388 14.68 6.54 -7.01
CA LEU A 388 14.05 6.88 -5.73
C LEU A 388 12.96 7.92 -5.99
N ARG A 389 11.96 7.95 -5.11
CA ARG A 389 10.84 8.89 -5.20
C ARG A 389 10.64 9.60 -3.86
N PRO A 390 11.46 10.60 -3.54
CA PRO A 390 11.42 11.27 -2.24
C PRO A 390 10.03 11.86 -1.94
N LEU A 391 9.60 11.74 -0.69
CA LEU A 391 8.42 12.42 -0.15
C LEU A 391 8.89 13.73 0.51
N GLY A 392 9.02 14.78 -0.30
CA GLY A 392 9.65 16.03 0.16
C GLY A 392 11.12 15.81 0.53
N ASN A 393 11.47 16.05 1.80
CA ASN A 393 12.79 15.82 2.37
C ASN A 393 13.01 14.40 2.92
N ILE A 394 12.11 13.45 2.62
CA ILE A 394 12.22 12.07 3.07
C ILE A 394 12.63 11.18 1.90
N VAL A 395 13.81 10.59 1.98
CA VAL A 395 14.28 9.52 1.08
C VAL A 395 13.95 8.18 1.72
N TYR A 396 13.34 7.28 0.97
CA TYR A 396 13.03 5.95 1.45
C TYR A 396 13.43 4.88 0.45
N ILE A 397 13.74 3.70 0.96
CA ILE A 397 14.07 2.49 0.21
C ILE A 397 13.02 1.44 0.56
N LEU A 398 12.47 0.81 -0.48
CA LEU A 398 11.46 -0.24 -0.40
C LEU A 398 11.64 -1.12 -1.65
N PRO A 399 12.73 -1.92 -1.70
CA PRO A 399 13.17 -2.59 -2.91
C PRO A 399 12.43 -3.90 -3.17
N PRO A 400 12.53 -4.48 -4.37
CA PRO A 400 12.21 -5.88 -4.60
C PRO A 400 13.08 -6.79 -3.72
N TYR A 401 12.53 -7.92 -3.24
CA TYR A 401 13.23 -8.79 -2.26
C TYR A 401 14.45 -9.49 -2.83
N ILE A 402 14.55 -9.60 -4.16
CA ILE A 402 15.69 -10.19 -4.86
C ILE A 402 16.93 -9.30 -4.92
N ILE A 403 16.83 -8.04 -4.43
CA ILE A 403 17.97 -7.11 -4.38
C ILE A 403 19.16 -7.73 -3.65
N THR A 404 20.37 -7.62 -4.21
CA THR A 404 21.59 -8.17 -3.61
C THR A 404 22.17 -7.26 -2.53
N ASN A 405 23.12 -7.77 -1.74
CA ASN A 405 23.83 -6.94 -0.77
C ASN A 405 24.72 -5.88 -1.42
N GLU A 406 25.29 -6.17 -2.59
CA GLU A 406 26.10 -5.25 -3.39
C GLU A 406 25.25 -4.08 -3.90
N GLU A 407 24.06 -4.37 -4.41
CA GLU A 407 23.11 -3.34 -4.87
C GLU A 407 22.61 -2.47 -3.71
N LEU A 408 22.30 -3.06 -2.55
CA LEU A 408 21.96 -2.30 -1.33
C LEU A 408 23.13 -1.45 -0.85
N ALA A 409 24.36 -1.99 -0.84
CA ALA A 409 25.54 -1.26 -0.46
C ALA A 409 25.81 -0.06 -1.38
N TYR A 410 25.55 -0.20 -2.69
CA TYR A 410 25.63 0.88 -3.64
C TYR A 410 24.59 1.98 -3.35
N ILE A 411 23.33 1.62 -3.07
CA ILE A 411 22.30 2.58 -2.68
C ILE A 411 22.71 3.30 -1.40
N TYR A 412 23.16 2.59 -0.37
CA TYR A 412 23.56 3.15 0.92
C TYR A 412 24.76 4.10 0.79
N SER A 413 25.78 3.72 0.02
CA SER A 413 26.93 4.58 -0.22
C SER A 413 26.53 5.87 -0.96
N THR A 414 25.61 5.77 -1.91
CA THR A 414 25.09 6.93 -2.63
C THR A 414 24.26 7.85 -1.73
N ILE A 415 23.50 7.29 -0.78
CA ILE A 415 22.79 8.09 0.23
C ILE A 415 23.78 8.82 1.15
N CYS A 416 24.85 8.15 1.58
CA CYS A 416 25.91 8.82 2.36
C CYS A 416 26.53 9.97 1.58
N GLN A 417 26.86 9.77 0.30
CA GLN A 417 27.38 10.85 -0.55
C GLN A 417 26.37 12.00 -0.71
N ALA A 418 25.09 11.69 -0.89
CA ALA A 418 24.04 12.72 -0.97
C ALA A 418 23.93 13.53 0.32
N LEU A 419 24.07 12.90 1.49
CA LEU A 419 24.10 13.59 2.78
C LEU A 419 25.29 14.57 2.90
N ASP A 420 26.42 14.25 2.27
CA ASP A 420 27.61 15.14 2.26
C ASP A 420 27.45 16.25 1.22
N ASP A 421 26.92 15.96 0.02
CA ASP A 421 26.89 16.82 -1.16
C ASP A 421 25.74 17.85 -1.15
N ILE A 422 24.57 17.48 -0.62
CA ILE A 422 23.32 18.28 -0.61
C ILE A 422 23.08 18.88 0.78
#